data_af487d042ec401919117329b4202a759
#
_entry.id   af487d042ec401919117329b4202a759
#
_cell.length_a   1.000
_cell.length_b   1.000
_cell.length_c   1.000
_cell.angle_alpha   90.00
_cell.angle_beta   90.00
_cell.angle_gamma   90.00
#
_symmetry.space_group_name_H-M   'P 1'
#
loop_
_entity.id
_entity.type
_entity.pdbx_description
1 polymer ?
#
loop_
_entity_poly.entity_id
_entity_poly.type
_entity_poly.pdbx_seq_one_letter_code
_entity_poly.pdbx_strand_id
1 'polypeptide(L)'
;MSKSGSRARYERRKAALDSIPPVEQSVEDGVLHVTRRFRGLTLEQAVGYLENLGGERRGDTEVEGEGWRAQLSAEKVPVGPSYRLTEVTMTWTGKREAVEPIILQFRLKAFRAPG
;
A
#
# COMPACT_ATOMS: atom_id res chain seq x y z
N MET A 1 21.03 23.83 20.43
CA MET A 1 20.34 22.86 19.57
C MET A 1 20.55 23.20 18.10
N SER A 2 21.19 22.33 17.39
CA SER A 2 21.48 22.57 15.98
C SER A 2 20.28 22.20 15.11
N LYS A 3 19.31 23.06 15.08
CA LYS A 3 18.10 22.84 14.28
C LYS A 3 18.40 22.88 12.78
N SER A 4 19.36 23.67 12.37
CA SER A 4 19.67 23.82 10.95
C SER A 4 20.22 22.52 10.33
N GLY A 5 21.14 21.83 11.03
CA GLY A 5 21.64 20.55 10.53
C GLY A 5 20.60 19.46 10.49
N SER A 6 19.78 19.39 11.55
CA SER A 6 18.69 18.43 11.60
C SER A 6 17.63 18.73 10.55
N ARG A 7 17.37 20.00 10.31
CA ARG A 7 16.38 20.43 9.33
C ARG A 7 16.82 20.08 7.91
N ALA A 8 18.09 20.27 7.59
CA ALA A 8 18.60 19.92 6.28
C ALA A 8 18.49 18.43 6.00
N ARG A 9 18.78 17.59 6.99
CA ARG A 9 18.62 16.15 6.87
C ARG A 9 17.16 15.78 6.70
N TYR A 10 16.30 16.40 7.49
CA TYR A 10 14.86 16.16 7.43
C TYR A 10 14.31 16.50 6.05
N GLU A 11 14.68 17.64 5.50
CA GLU A 11 14.20 18.08 4.20
C GLU A 11 14.66 17.15 3.07
N ARG A 12 15.91 16.67 3.12
CA ARG A 12 16.38 15.71 2.12
C ARG A 12 15.67 14.39 2.24
N ARG A 13 15.45 13.91 3.46
CA ARG A 13 14.70 12.68 3.69
C ARG A 13 13.26 12.83 3.25
N LYS A 14 12.66 13.98 3.55
CA LYS A 14 11.29 14.26 3.15
C LYS A 14 11.15 14.29 1.62
N ALA A 15 12.10 14.92 0.94
CA ALA A 15 12.08 14.94 -0.52
C ALA A 15 12.19 13.54 -1.11
N ALA A 16 13.04 12.69 -0.53
CA ALA A 16 13.13 11.29 -0.95
C ALA A 16 11.86 10.52 -0.66
N LEU A 17 11.24 10.77 0.50
CA LEU A 17 9.99 10.11 0.87
C LEU A 17 8.82 10.60 0.04
N ASP A 18 8.82 11.87 -0.35
CA ASP A 18 7.76 12.44 -1.17
C ASP A 18 7.71 11.78 -2.56
N SER A 19 8.81 11.15 -3.00
CA SER A 19 8.81 10.39 -4.25
C SER A 19 8.15 9.03 -4.09
N ILE A 20 7.90 8.59 -2.84
CA ILE A 20 7.24 7.33 -2.53
C ILE A 20 5.75 7.62 -2.29
N PRO A 21 4.84 6.80 -2.84
CA PRO A 21 3.42 7.01 -2.60
C PRO A 21 3.10 7.04 -1.10
N PRO A 22 2.28 7.97 -0.65
CA PRO A 22 2.01 8.13 0.78
C PRO A 22 1.25 6.94 1.36
N VAL A 23 1.47 6.71 2.65
CA VAL A 23 0.68 5.76 3.43
C VAL A 23 -0.27 6.59 4.28
N GLU A 24 -1.54 6.29 4.15
CA GLU A 24 -2.58 6.94 4.94
C GLU A 24 -3.12 5.93 5.94
N GLN A 25 -3.27 6.37 7.18
CA GLN A 25 -3.72 5.48 8.24
C GLN A 25 -4.62 6.24 9.20
N SER A 26 -5.73 5.62 9.59
CA SER A 26 -6.63 6.17 10.58
C SER A 26 -7.28 5.05 11.36
N VAL A 27 -7.78 5.37 12.56
CA VAL A 27 -8.50 4.42 13.40
C VAL A 27 -9.82 5.07 13.80
N GLU A 28 -10.92 4.39 13.51
CA GLU A 28 -12.25 4.83 13.88
C GLU A 28 -12.99 3.67 14.58
N ASP A 29 -13.45 3.91 15.81
CA ASP A 29 -14.19 2.91 16.59
C ASP A 29 -13.46 1.56 16.68
N GLY A 30 -12.13 1.62 16.85
CA GLY A 30 -11.31 0.42 16.95
C GLY A 30 -11.02 -0.25 15.63
N VAL A 31 -11.49 0.31 14.52
CA VAL A 31 -11.24 -0.21 13.18
C VAL A 31 -10.10 0.56 12.53
N LEU A 32 -9.08 -0.16 12.12
CA LEU A 32 -7.92 0.41 11.44
C LEU A 32 -8.20 0.51 9.95
N HIS A 33 -7.89 1.66 9.36
CA HIS A 33 -7.96 1.88 7.92
C HIS A 33 -6.57 2.28 7.45
N VAL A 34 -6.02 1.54 6.50
CA VAL A 34 -4.68 1.81 5.96
C VAL A 34 -4.76 1.83 4.45
N THR A 35 -4.33 2.93 3.84
CA THR A 35 -4.26 3.05 2.39
C THR A 35 -2.80 3.10 1.97
N ARG A 36 -2.43 2.22 1.04
CA ARG A 36 -1.10 2.17 0.46
C ARG A 36 -1.19 2.09 -1.05
N ARG A 37 -0.19 2.63 -1.72
CA ARG A 37 -0.10 2.61 -3.16
C ARG A 37 1.15 1.83 -3.59
N PHE A 38 0.99 1.00 -4.61
CA PHE A 38 2.07 0.18 -5.14
C PHE A 38 2.19 0.39 -6.63
N ARG A 39 3.37 0.75 -7.09
CA ARG A 39 3.64 0.93 -8.51
C ARG A 39 4.34 -0.30 -9.07
N GLY A 40 4.03 -0.63 -10.31
CA GLY A 40 4.62 -1.79 -10.96
C GLY A 40 3.90 -3.11 -10.71
N LEU A 41 2.82 -3.09 -9.93
CA LEU A 41 1.95 -4.23 -9.74
C LEU A 41 0.72 -4.10 -10.62
N THR A 42 0.19 -5.23 -11.08
CA THR A 42 -1.13 -5.24 -11.72
C THR A 42 -2.18 -5.51 -10.65
N LEU A 43 -3.42 -5.16 -10.97
CA LEU A 43 -4.55 -5.44 -10.07
C LEU A 43 -4.68 -6.95 -9.82
N GLU A 44 -4.53 -7.76 -10.86
CA GLU A 44 -4.63 -9.22 -10.72
C GLU A 44 -3.52 -9.79 -9.85
N GLN A 45 -2.30 -9.27 -9.95
CA GLN A 45 -1.22 -9.68 -9.07
C GLN A 45 -1.52 -9.35 -7.62
N ALA A 46 -2.04 -8.14 -7.37
CA ALA A 46 -2.37 -7.71 -6.02
C ALA A 46 -3.46 -8.58 -5.42
N VAL A 47 -4.52 -8.85 -6.18
CA VAL A 47 -5.61 -9.75 -5.73
C VAL A 47 -5.06 -11.14 -5.45
N GLY A 48 -4.23 -11.67 -6.35
CA GLY A 48 -3.65 -13.00 -6.17
C GLY A 48 -2.80 -13.10 -4.90
N TYR A 49 -2.04 -12.08 -4.58
CA TYR A 49 -1.25 -12.07 -3.34
C TYR A 49 -2.14 -12.09 -2.11
N LEU A 50 -3.24 -11.33 -2.13
CA LEU A 50 -4.18 -11.33 -1.01
C LEU A 50 -4.89 -12.67 -0.87
N GLU A 51 -5.22 -13.31 -1.98
CA GLU A 51 -5.81 -14.65 -1.95
C GLU A 51 -4.83 -15.66 -1.34
N ASN A 52 -3.55 -15.56 -1.69
CA ASN A 52 -2.51 -16.41 -1.10
C ASN A 52 -2.35 -16.19 0.40
N LEU A 53 -2.76 -15.05 0.90
CA LEU A 53 -2.70 -14.73 2.33
C LEU A 53 -3.99 -15.12 3.07
N GLY A 54 -4.86 -15.86 2.40
CA GLY A 54 -6.10 -16.35 3.02
C GLY A 54 -7.32 -15.51 2.69
N GLY A 55 -7.19 -14.55 1.78
CA GLY A 55 -8.31 -13.72 1.37
C GLY A 55 -9.20 -14.44 0.36
N GLU A 56 -10.45 -14.04 0.33
CA GLU A 56 -11.44 -14.53 -0.62
C GLU A 56 -11.93 -13.36 -1.45
N ARG A 57 -11.88 -13.51 -2.76
CA ARG A 57 -12.32 -12.47 -3.68
C ARG A 57 -13.82 -12.26 -3.58
N ARG A 58 -14.23 -11.02 -3.32
CA ARG A 58 -15.65 -10.66 -3.18
C ARG A 58 -16.19 -9.89 -4.37
N GLY A 59 -15.34 -9.58 -5.33
CA GLY A 59 -15.70 -8.82 -6.51
C GLY A 59 -14.43 -8.55 -7.29
N ASP A 60 -14.52 -7.70 -8.30
CA ASP A 60 -13.37 -7.41 -9.15
C ASP A 60 -12.25 -6.68 -8.40
N THR A 61 -12.62 -5.92 -7.36
CA THR A 61 -11.69 -5.03 -6.68
C THR A 61 -11.74 -5.17 -5.15
N GLU A 62 -12.31 -6.26 -4.65
CA GLU A 62 -12.41 -6.45 -3.20
C GLU A 62 -12.02 -7.87 -2.80
N VAL A 63 -11.22 -7.96 -1.73
CA VAL A 63 -10.81 -9.24 -1.16
C VAL A 63 -11.05 -9.15 0.35
N GLU A 64 -11.63 -10.20 0.91
CA GLU A 64 -11.95 -10.25 2.33
C GLU A 64 -11.29 -11.46 2.98
N GLY A 65 -10.62 -11.23 4.09
CA GLY A 65 -10.06 -12.30 4.90
C GLY A 65 -10.64 -12.28 6.30
N GLU A 66 -10.07 -13.07 7.17
CA GLU A 66 -10.53 -13.14 8.55
C GLU A 66 -10.10 -11.91 9.33
N GLY A 67 -11.07 -11.06 9.65
CA GLY A 67 -10.81 -9.84 10.42
C GLY A 67 -10.28 -8.67 9.60
N TRP A 68 -10.17 -8.82 8.27
CA TRP A 68 -9.69 -7.75 7.41
C TRP A 68 -10.42 -7.76 6.06
N ARG A 69 -10.42 -6.61 5.43
CA ARG A 69 -10.94 -6.43 4.08
C ARG A 69 -10.02 -5.50 3.32
N ALA A 70 -9.82 -5.76 2.06
CA ALA A 70 -9.02 -4.89 1.18
C ALA A 70 -9.85 -4.48 -0.03
N GLN A 71 -9.86 -3.19 -0.31
CA GLN A 71 -10.42 -2.65 -1.53
C GLN A 71 -9.28 -2.13 -2.39
N LEU A 72 -9.34 -2.41 -3.67
CA LEU A 72 -8.27 -2.10 -4.60
C LEU A 72 -8.77 -1.28 -5.77
N SER A 73 -7.93 -0.41 -6.27
CA SER A 73 -8.15 0.25 -7.54
C SER A 73 -6.82 0.37 -8.26
N ALA A 74 -6.85 0.49 -9.57
CA ALA A 74 -5.64 0.59 -10.36
C ALA A 74 -5.80 1.68 -11.41
N GLU A 75 -4.74 2.44 -11.63
CA GLU A 75 -4.72 3.45 -12.69
C GLU A 75 -3.31 3.57 -13.24
N LYS A 76 -3.22 4.13 -14.43
CA LYS A 76 -1.93 4.44 -15.03
C LYS A 76 -1.48 5.81 -14.56
N VAL A 77 -0.26 5.88 -14.03
CA VAL A 77 0.32 7.13 -13.57
C VAL A 77 1.56 7.45 -14.38
N PRO A 78 1.78 8.72 -14.73
CA PRO A 78 2.96 9.09 -15.49
C PRO A 78 4.23 9.03 -14.62
N VAL A 79 5.30 8.49 -15.23
CA VAL A 79 6.60 8.38 -14.55
C VAL A 79 7.63 8.93 -15.54
N GLY A 80 7.53 10.19 -15.87
CA GLY A 80 8.37 10.83 -16.87
C GLY A 80 7.56 11.18 -18.11
N PRO A 81 8.20 11.78 -19.13
CA PRO A 81 7.48 12.38 -20.25
C PRO A 81 6.75 11.40 -21.16
N SER A 82 7.19 10.14 -21.23
CA SER A 82 6.56 9.18 -22.15
C SER A 82 6.39 7.80 -21.55
N TYR A 83 6.47 7.68 -20.23
CA TYR A 83 6.37 6.39 -19.56
C TYR A 83 5.28 6.42 -18.49
N ARG A 84 4.48 5.35 -18.45
CA ARG A 84 3.42 5.20 -17.47
C ARG A 84 3.53 3.86 -16.78
N LEU A 85 3.26 3.85 -15.48
CA LEU A 85 3.19 2.62 -14.68
C LEU A 85 1.79 2.45 -14.14
N THR A 86 1.43 1.19 -13.88
CA THR A 86 0.20 0.90 -13.15
C THR A 86 0.46 1.18 -11.67
N GLU A 87 -0.42 1.95 -11.06
CA GLU A 87 -0.41 2.16 -9.62
C GLU A 87 -1.65 1.51 -9.03
N VAL A 88 -1.46 0.59 -8.12
CA VAL A 88 -2.55 -0.07 -7.39
C VAL A 88 -2.68 0.61 -6.04
N THR A 89 -3.87 1.13 -5.76
CA THR A 89 -4.20 1.70 -4.46
C THR A 89 -5.00 0.68 -3.69
N MET A 90 -4.55 0.36 -2.48
CA MET A 90 -5.19 -0.63 -1.63
C MET A 90 -5.55 0.00 -0.30
N THR A 91 -6.79 -0.21 0.12
CA THR A 91 -7.25 0.21 1.44
C THR A 91 -7.64 -1.02 2.23
N TRP A 92 -6.91 -1.29 3.30
CA TRP A 92 -7.22 -2.36 4.24
C TRP A 92 -8.04 -1.80 5.39
N THR A 93 -9.05 -2.55 5.80
CA THR A 93 -9.93 -2.17 6.89
C THR A 93 -10.13 -3.39 7.78
N GLY A 94 -10.07 -3.20 9.09
CA GLY A 94 -10.32 -4.27 10.04
C GLY A 94 -9.63 -4.02 11.37
N LYS A 95 -9.55 -5.06 12.18
CA LYS A 95 -8.85 -4.98 13.46
C LYS A 95 -7.35 -4.90 13.23
N ARG A 96 -6.67 -4.10 14.06
CA ARG A 96 -5.23 -3.89 13.92
C ARG A 96 -4.46 -5.21 13.90
N GLU A 97 -4.78 -6.12 14.80
CA GLU A 97 -4.11 -7.41 14.92
C GLU A 97 -4.32 -8.31 13.70
N ALA A 98 -5.35 -8.05 12.90
CA ALA A 98 -5.58 -8.79 11.65
C ALA A 98 -4.98 -8.06 10.46
N VAL A 99 -5.09 -6.73 10.43
CA VAL A 99 -4.68 -5.91 9.28
C VAL A 99 -3.15 -5.78 9.18
N GLU A 100 -2.48 -5.47 10.28
CA GLU A 100 -1.04 -5.21 10.25
C GLU A 100 -0.22 -6.39 9.73
N PRO A 101 -0.46 -7.64 10.20
CA PRO A 101 0.29 -8.78 9.65
C PRO A 101 0.03 -9.01 8.16
N ILE A 102 -1.20 -8.78 7.70
CA ILE A 102 -1.53 -8.96 6.29
C ILE A 102 -0.80 -7.93 5.43
N ILE A 103 -0.75 -6.69 5.87
CA ILE A 103 -0.02 -5.65 5.14
C ILE A 103 1.46 -6.00 5.05
N LEU A 104 2.05 -6.46 6.15
CA LEU A 104 3.46 -6.84 6.18
C LEU A 104 3.72 -7.99 5.20
N GLN A 105 2.91 -9.04 5.24
CA GLN A 105 3.05 -10.18 4.36
C GLN A 105 2.85 -9.79 2.90
N PHE A 106 1.90 -8.93 2.63
CA PHE A 106 1.67 -8.43 1.27
C PHE A 106 2.89 -7.68 0.76
N ARG A 107 3.45 -6.81 1.58
CA ARG A 107 4.64 -6.04 1.19
C ARG A 107 5.82 -6.96 0.88
N LEU A 108 6.01 -7.98 1.67
CA LEU A 108 7.09 -8.94 1.44
C LEU A 108 6.90 -9.67 0.10
N LYS A 109 5.68 -10.05 -0.23
CA LYS A 109 5.39 -10.67 -1.52
C LYS A 109 5.62 -9.70 -2.68
N ALA A 110 5.16 -8.48 -2.53
CA ALA A 110 5.29 -7.46 -3.57
C ALA A 110 6.77 -7.12 -3.85
N PHE A 111 7.60 -7.08 -2.81
CA PHE A 111 9.03 -6.81 -2.98
C PHE A 111 9.78 -7.97 -3.63
N ARG A 112 9.31 -9.19 -3.44
CA ARG A 112 9.95 -10.38 -4.01
C ARG A 112 9.50 -10.65 -5.43
N ALA A 113 8.37 -10.11 -5.83
CA ALA A 113 7.86 -10.34 -7.16
C ALA A 113 8.80 -9.72 -8.19
N PRO A 114 9.18 -10.45 -9.23
CA PRO A 114 9.92 -9.85 -10.33
C PRO A 114 8.98 -8.84 -10.99
N GLY A 115 9.39 -7.61 -10.92
CA GLY A 115 8.59 -6.49 -11.38
C GLY A 115 8.38 -6.47 -12.87
#